data_2f55e9ea45baeb32f1d0aa4984b9e8ce
#
_entry.id   2f55e9ea45baeb32f1d0aa4984b9e8ce
#
_cell.length_a   1.000
_cell.length_b   1.000
_cell.length_c   1.000
_cell.angle_alpha   90.00
_cell.angle_beta   90.00
_cell.angle_gamma   90.00
#
_symmetry.space_group_name_H-M   'P 1'
#
loop_
_entity.id
_entity.type
_entity.pdbx_description
1 polymer ?
#
loop_
_entity_poly.entity_id
_entity_poly.type
_entity_poly.pdbx_seq_one_letter_code
_entity_poly.pdbx_strand_id
1 'polypeptide(L)'
;MNLVLDGANIARQGVDSSGDGAQLRAALDRLLAEGHTVYPVIAQFRMSGKRAFPNMEWVNEYREHPSVHFVQSPSGTDDDAFILDLAIQLKGVIVSNDLFRDHKERLGKDSVRYCGSKATHRMMYSMAGDIFLPDPRFKMPEEEAVEIVSPAVEINQPVKKEKSSSPKHSSGSSSTKRTNRQSSKPDRSHRISSASVRSSILQHAELPMSVQKLSTYLPKMIEKATGRKMSKAEIRSEAGFGNRSWIEIFSGMSPDLVIDRSGEVPMIMAGNLK
;
A
#
# COMPACT_ATOMS: atom_id res chain seq x y z
N MET A 1 2.26 -3.35 -25.77
CA MET A 1 1.31 -2.58 -24.93
C MET A 1 1.99 -2.09 -23.66
N ASN A 2 1.57 -0.93 -23.11
CA ASN A 2 2.13 -0.39 -21.87
C ASN A 2 1.40 -0.97 -20.64
N LEU A 3 2.16 -1.56 -19.73
CA LEU A 3 1.65 -2.13 -18.47
C LEU A 3 2.23 -1.38 -17.27
N VAL A 4 1.37 -0.80 -16.44
CA VAL A 4 1.76 -0.11 -15.21
C VAL A 4 1.59 -1.08 -14.04
N LEU A 5 2.69 -1.50 -13.43
CA LEU A 5 2.68 -2.46 -12.34
C LEU A 5 2.58 -1.74 -10.99
N ASP A 6 1.60 -2.11 -10.21
CA ASP A 6 1.56 -1.77 -8.79
C ASP A 6 2.59 -2.63 -8.03
N GLY A 7 3.81 -2.12 -7.97
CA GLY A 7 4.93 -2.87 -7.43
C GLY A 7 4.77 -3.25 -5.97
N ALA A 8 4.11 -2.40 -5.18
CA ALA A 8 3.87 -2.69 -3.77
C ALA A 8 2.79 -3.76 -3.56
N ASN A 9 1.74 -3.76 -4.38
CA ASN A 9 0.69 -4.77 -4.35
C ASN A 9 1.25 -6.13 -4.78
N ILE A 10 2.02 -6.17 -5.89
CA ILE A 10 2.61 -7.40 -6.41
C ILE A 10 3.61 -7.99 -5.41
N ALA A 11 4.55 -7.19 -4.90
CA ALA A 11 5.56 -7.66 -3.96
C ALA A 11 4.99 -8.23 -2.66
N ARG A 12 3.75 -7.90 -2.29
CA ARG A 12 3.08 -8.41 -1.08
C ARG A 12 2.13 -9.55 -1.32
N GLN A 13 1.93 -9.94 -2.56
CA GLN A 13 0.96 -11.00 -2.88
C GLN A 13 1.49 -12.37 -2.46
N GLY A 14 0.73 -13.10 -1.65
CA GLY A 14 1.08 -14.46 -1.22
C GLY A 14 2.21 -14.57 -0.20
N VAL A 15 2.78 -13.44 0.25
CA VAL A 15 3.79 -13.35 1.29
C VAL A 15 3.29 -12.51 2.48
N ASP A 16 4.08 -12.43 3.53
CA ASP A 16 3.73 -11.60 4.68
C ASP A 16 3.74 -10.09 4.35
N SER A 17 3.45 -9.26 5.32
CA SER A 17 3.38 -7.81 5.15
C SER A 17 4.72 -7.14 4.78
N SER A 18 5.84 -7.87 4.87
CA SER A 18 7.15 -7.35 4.47
C SER A 18 7.26 -7.21 2.95
N GLY A 19 6.53 -8.07 2.22
CA GLY A 19 6.63 -8.17 0.77
C GLY A 19 7.89 -8.91 0.33
N ASP A 20 8.00 -9.23 -0.96
CA ASP A 20 9.18 -9.84 -1.57
C ASP A 20 9.39 -9.29 -2.99
N GLY A 21 10.61 -8.84 -3.28
CA GLY A 21 10.99 -8.38 -4.61
C GLY A 21 10.99 -9.47 -5.67
N ALA A 22 11.15 -10.74 -5.27
CA ALA A 22 11.08 -11.88 -6.18
C ALA A 22 9.70 -12.00 -6.84
N GLN A 23 8.62 -11.68 -6.12
CA GLN A 23 7.25 -11.66 -6.67
C GLN A 23 7.11 -10.64 -7.81
N LEU A 24 7.68 -9.45 -7.61
CA LEU A 24 7.67 -8.41 -8.63
C LEU A 24 8.54 -8.79 -9.82
N ARG A 25 9.70 -9.42 -9.60
CA ARG A 25 10.56 -9.95 -10.67
C ARG A 25 9.81 -10.96 -11.53
N ALA A 26 9.12 -11.92 -10.90
CA ALA A 26 8.37 -12.95 -11.61
C ALA A 26 7.26 -12.34 -12.51
N ALA A 27 6.57 -11.30 -12.02
CA ALA A 27 5.58 -10.58 -12.81
C ALA A 27 6.24 -9.87 -14.01
N LEU A 28 7.36 -9.19 -13.78
CA LEU A 28 8.10 -8.46 -14.79
C LEU A 28 8.62 -9.40 -15.89
N ASP A 29 9.27 -10.50 -15.51
CA ASP A 29 9.79 -11.51 -16.44
C ASP A 29 8.69 -12.08 -17.33
N ARG A 30 7.55 -12.42 -16.74
CA ARG A 30 6.41 -12.97 -17.46
C ARG A 30 5.85 -11.98 -18.49
N LEU A 31 5.65 -10.73 -18.08
CA LEU A 31 5.03 -9.72 -18.94
C LEU A 31 5.99 -9.26 -20.06
N LEU A 32 7.29 -9.24 -19.79
CA LEU A 32 8.31 -8.98 -20.83
C LEU A 32 8.37 -10.10 -21.85
N ALA A 33 8.27 -11.38 -21.40
CA ALA A 33 8.23 -12.53 -22.30
C ALA A 33 7.01 -12.50 -23.25
N GLU A 34 5.92 -11.83 -22.84
CA GLU A 34 4.74 -11.57 -23.66
C GLU A 34 4.89 -10.35 -24.61
N GLY A 35 6.04 -9.66 -24.57
CA GLY A 35 6.36 -8.54 -25.45
C GLY A 35 5.77 -7.19 -25.02
N HIS A 36 5.46 -7.03 -23.73
CA HIS A 36 4.94 -5.78 -23.20
C HIS A 36 6.05 -4.79 -22.79
N THR A 37 5.73 -3.51 -22.81
CA THR A 37 6.54 -2.48 -22.15
C THR A 37 6.00 -2.28 -20.73
N VAL A 38 6.86 -2.37 -19.72
CA VAL A 38 6.48 -2.50 -18.34
C VAL A 38 6.98 -1.30 -17.52
N TYR A 39 6.09 -0.71 -16.74
CA TYR A 39 6.34 0.44 -15.88
C TYR A 39 6.11 0.04 -14.41
N PRO A 40 7.09 -0.56 -13.71
CA PRO A 40 6.96 -0.88 -12.30
C PRO A 40 6.96 0.40 -11.48
N VAL A 41 5.86 0.68 -10.79
CA VAL A 41 5.75 1.82 -9.86
C VAL A 41 6.04 1.33 -8.45
N ILE A 42 7.09 1.87 -7.83
CA ILE A 42 7.55 1.47 -6.50
C ILE A 42 7.97 2.72 -5.73
N ALA A 43 7.48 2.85 -4.49
CA ALA A 43 7.96 3.93 -3.62
C ALA A 43 9.47 3.80 -3.36
N GLN A 44 10.20 4.92 -3.43
CA GLN A 44 11.66 4.95 -3.31
C GLN A 44 12.19 4.19 -2.10
N PHE A 45 11.54 4.31 -0.93
CA PHE A 45 11.95 3.64 0.29
C PHE A 45 11.76 2.11 0.27
N ARG A 46 11.03 1.58 -0.73
CA ARG A 46 10.85 0.14 -0.96
C ARG A 46 11.91 -0.46 -1.86
N MET A 47 12.66 0.37 -2.57
CA MET A 47 13.74 -0.09 -3.46
C MET A 47 15.09 -0.20 -2.74
N SER A 48 15.31 0.61 -1.69
CA SER A 48 16.59 0.65 -0.99
C SER A 48 16.45 1.07 0.46
N GLY A 49 17.43 0.69 1.31
CA GLY A 49 17.49 1.04 2.72
C GLY A 49 16.72 0.08 3.63
N LYS A 50 16.50 0.49 4.88
CA LYS A 50 15.92 -0.37 5.94
C LYS A 50 14.47 -0.83 5.70
N ARG A 51 13.77 -0.18 4.79
CA ARG A 51 12.38 -0.49 4.44
C ARG A 51 12.24 -1.06 3.03
N ALA A 52 13.36 -1.36 2.37
CA ALA A 52 13.34 -2.03 1.07
C ALA A 52 12.65 -3.39 1.17
N PHE A 53 12.05 -3.82 0.09
CA PHE A 53 11.62 -5.20 -0.02
C PHE A 53 12.86 -6.10 -0.04
N PRO A 54 12.81 -7.29 0.57
CA PRO A 54 13.81 -8.33 0.33
C PRO A 54 13.95 -8.64 -1.17
N ASN A 55 15.09 -9.18 -1.56
CA ASN A 55 15.35 -9.70 -2.90
C ASN A 55 15.08 -8.67 -4.04
N MET A 56 15.56 -7.42 -3.86
CA MET A 56 15.44 -6.34 -4.87
C MET A 56 16.73 -6.13 -5.68
N GLU A 57 17.76 -6.96 -5.50
CA GLU A 57 19.07 -6.81 -6.15
C GLU A 57 18.97 -6.89 -7.66
N TRP A 58 18.02 -7.66 -8.18
CA TRP A 58 17.74 -7.84 -9.60
C TRP A 58 17.30 -6.55 -10.32
N VAL A 59 16.84 -5.52 -9.61
CA VAL A 59 16.40 -4.25 -10.22
C VAL A 59 17.47 -3.66 -11.12
N ASN A 60 18.74 -3.81 -10.75
CA ASN A 60 19.85 -3.30 -11.56
C ASN A 60 20.01 -4.04 -12.90
N GLU A 61 19.60 -5.30 -12.99
CA GLU A 61 19.63 -6.09 -14.22
C GLU A 61 18.69 -5.54 -15.28
N TYR A 62 17.59 -4.90 -14.85
CA TYR A 62 16.55 -4.37 -15.73
C TYR A 62 16.61 -2.86 -15.99
N ARG A 63 17.57 -2.14 -15.35
CA ARG A 63 17.69 -0.68 -15.55
C ARG A 63 17.96 -0.29 -17.01
N GLU A 64 18.72 -1.12 -17.70
CA GLU A 64 19.11 -0.90 -19.11
C GLU A 64 18.19 -1.65 -20.10
N HIS A 65 17.16 -2.32 -19.61
CA HIS A 65 16.24 -3.07 -20.47
C HIS A 65 15.30 -2.09 -21.21
N PRO A 66 15.24 -2.12 -22.56
CA PRO A 66 14.53 -1.10 -23.35
C PRO A 66 13.01 -1.06 -23.09
N SER A 67 12.43 -2.16 -22.62
CA SER A 67 10.99 -2.26 -22.34
C SER A 67 10.67 -2.18 -20.83
N VAL A 68 11.62 -1.75 -19.97
CA VAL A 68 11.38 -1.60 -18.51
C VAL A 68 11.70 -0.17 -18.08
N HIS A 69 10.72 0.48 -17.49
CA HIS A 69 10.84 1.86 -17.03
C HIS A 69 10.44 1.95 -15.57
N PHE A 70 11.41 1.82 -14.65
CA PHE A 70 11.14 1.96 -13.23
C PHE A 70 10.68 3.38 -12.89
N VAL A 71 9.53 3.47 -12.26
CA VAL A 71 8.95 4.74 -11.82
C VAL A 71 8.93 4.78 -10.29
N GLN A 72 9.58 5.78 -9.73
CA GLN A 72 9.64 5.98 -8.30
C GLN A 72 8.58 6.99 -7.87
N SER A 73 7.60 6.55 -7.08
CA SER A 73 6.69 7.49 -6.45
C SER A 73 7.42 8.26 -5.33
N PRO A 74 7.24 9.58 -5.23
CA PRO A 74 7.82 10.36 -4.15
C PRO A 74 7.33 9.92 -2.77
N SER A 75 8.19 10.01 -1.75
CA SER A 75 7.79 9.69 -0.39
C SER A 75 6.68 10.60 0.10
N GLY A 76 5.60 10.02 0.63
CA GLY A 76 4.46 10.76 1.15
C GLY A 76 3.41 11.11 0.11
N THR A 77 3.56 10.68 -1.13
CA THR A 77 2.50 10.73 -2.14
C THR A 77 1.60 9.50 -2.03
N ASP A 78 0.40 9.65 -2.57
CA ASP A 78 -0.52 8.54 -2.77
C ASP A 78 -0.05 7.72 -3.98
N ASP A 79 0.51 6.54 -3.72
CA ASP A 79 1.04 5.65 -4.76
C ASP A 79 -0.06 5.25 -5.75
N ASP A 80 -1.29 5.04 -5.28
CA ASP A 80 -2.44 4.64 -6.10
C ASP A 80 -2.82 5.73 -7.08
N ALA A 81 -2.82 7.00 -6.62
CA ALA A 81 -3.07 8.15 -7.49
C ALA A 81 -2.02 8.24 -8.60
N PHE A 82 -0.75 7.99 -8.25
CA PHE A 82 0.35 8.04 -9.20
C PHE A 82 0.28 6.93 -10.26
N ILE A 83 -0.06 5.70 -9.84
CA ILE A 83 -0.27 4.54 -10.74
C ILE A 83 -1.38 4.84 -11.74
N LEU A 84 -2.50 5.36 -11.25
CA LEU A 84 -3.66 5.71 -12.08
C LEU A 84 -3.34 6.81 -13.10
N ASP A 85 -2.68 7.89 -12.67
CA ASP A 85 -2.32 9.00 -13.55
C ASP A 85 -1.32 8.56 -14.63
N LEU A 86 -0.34 7.72 -14.27
CA LEU A 86 0.61 7.16 -15.22
C LEU A 86 -0.08 6.25 -16.23
N ALA A 87 -0.99 5.38 -15.79
CA ALA A 87 -1.72 4.49 -16.69
C ALA A 87 -2.60 5.26 -17.68
N ILE A 88 -3.23 6.35 -17.25
CA ILE A 88 -4.01 7.24 -18.12
C ILE A 88 -3.10 7.91 -19.16
N GLN A 89 -1.96 8.46 -18.75
CA GLN A 89 -1.01 9.12 -19.66
C GLN A 89 -0.46 8.16 -20.71
N LEU A 90 -0.15 6.94 -20.31
CA LEU A 90 0.39 5.91 -21.20
C LEU A 90 -0.69 5.19 -22.00
N LYS A 91 -1.98 5.47 -21.76
CA LYS A 91 -3.12 4.69 -22.27
C LYS A 91 -2.93 3.20 -22.00
N GLY A 92 -2.31 2.87 -20.87
CA GLY A 92 -1.86 1.54 -20.49
C GLY A 92 -2.88 0.78 -19.65
N VAL A 93 -2.52 -0.45 -19.31
CA VAL A 93 -3.25 -1.32 -18.39
C VAL A 93 -2.53 -1.36 -17.05
N ILE A 94 -3.26 -1.27 -15.96
CA ILE A 94 -2.72 -1.45 -14.61
C ILE A 94 -2.70 -2.93 -14.26
N VAL A 95 -1.61 -3.40 -13.68
CA VAL A 95 -1.48 -4.74 -13.10
C VAL A 95 -1.54 -4.62 -11.58
N SER A 96 -2.71 -4.86 -11.01
CA SER A 96 -2.96 -4.78 -9.57
C SER A 96 -4.23 -5.51 -9.16
N ASN A 97 -4.22 -6.09 -7.95
CA ASN A 97 -5.41 -6.63 -7.29
C ASN A 97 -6.19 -5.56 -6.50
N ASP A 98 -5.66 -4.33 -6.39
CA ASP A 98 -6.42 -3.23 -5.81
C ASP A 98 -7.53 -2.78 -6.77
N LEU A 99 -8.65 -2.40 -6.19
CA LEU A 99 -9.82 -1.95 -6.94
C LEU A 99 -9.86 -0.44 -7.14
N PHE A 100 -8.96 0.31 -6.55
CA PHE A 100 -8.86 1.78 -6.62
C PHE A 100 -10.20 2.51 -6.41
N ARG A 101 -11.05 1.98 -5.50
CA ARG A 101 -12.44 2.48 -5.32
C ARG A 101 -12.49 3.92 -4.83
N ASP A 102 -11.53 4.31 -4.02
CA ASP A 102 -11.46 5.62 -3.39
C ASP A 102 -11.08 6.73 -4.40
N HIS A 103 -10.57 6.32 -5.58
CA HIS A 103 -10.17 7.23 -6.66
C HIS A 103 -11.25 7.47 -7.73
N LYS A 104 -12.42 6.82 -7.62
CA LYS A 104 -13.48 6.92 -8.64
C LYS A 104 -13.93 8.34 -8.91
N GLU A 105 -14.17 9.13 -7.86
CA GLU A 105 -14.63 10.51 -7.99
C GLU A 105 -13.58 11.38 -8.69
N ARG A 106 -12.30 11.21 -8.33
CA ARG A 106 -11.18 11.93 -8.92
C ARG A 106 -11.04 11.66 -10.41
N LEU A 107 -11.22 10.41 -10.83
CA LEU A 107 -11.03 9.97 -12.20
C LEU A 107 -12.22 10.26 -13.13
N GLY A 108 -13.40 10.51 -12.59
CA GLY A 108 -14.59 10.79 -13.38
C GLY A 108 -14.86 9.69 -14.42
N LYS A 109 -14.82 10.02 -15.70
CA LYS A 109 -15.09 9.08 -16.82
C LYS A 109 -14.07 7.94 -16.90
N ASP A 110 -12.79 8.20 -16.59
CA ASP A 110 -11.74 7.20 -16.65
C ASP A 110 -11.88 6.14 -15.54
N SER A 111 -12.68 6.41 -14.51
CA SER A 111 -12.94 5.46 -13.42
C SER A 111 -13.50 4.11 -13.90
N VAL A 112 -14.28 4.10 -14.98
CA VAL A 112 -14.84 2.87 -15.58
C VAL A 112 -13.74 1.99 -16.15
N ARG A 113 -12.66 2.59 -16.65
CA ARG A 113 -11.52 1.87 -17.25
C ARG A 113 -10.64 1.23 -16.17
N TYR A 114 -10.41 1.90 -15.03
CA TYR A 114 -9.37 1.54 -14.07
C TYR A 114 -9.89 1.10 -12.70
N CYS A 115 -11.09 1.52 -12.29
CA CYS A 115 -11.59 1.31 -10.94
C CYS A 115 -12.72 0.29 -10.84
N GLY A 116 -12.67 -0.54 -9.79
CA GLY A 116 -13.71 -1.50 -9.47
C GLY A 116 -13.52 -2.86 -10.15
N SER A 117 -14.40 -3.80 -9.82
CA SER A 117 -14.28 -5.20 -10.28
C SER A 117 -14.51 -5.42 -11.78
N LYS A 118 -15.10 -4.44 -12.47
CA LYS A 118 -15.40 -4.50 -13.91
C LYS A 118 -14.48 -3.59 -14.74
N ALA A 119 -13.38 -3.12 -14.16
CA ALA A 119 -12.42 -2.27 -14.85
C ALA A 119 -11.84 -2.99 -16.08
N THR A 120 -11.84 -2.33 -17.23
CA THR A 120 -11.40 -2.92 -18.51
C THR A 120 -9.89 -2.76 -18.73
N HIS A 121 -9.25 -1.82 -18.04
CA HIS A 121 -7.80 -1.53 -18.14
C HIS A 121 -7.07 -1.84 -16.82
N ARG A 122 -7.58 -2.81 -16.06
CA ARG A 122 -6.92 -3.31 -14.87
C ARG A 122 -6.91 -4.83 -14.89
N MET A 123 -5.73 -5.38 -15.02
CA MET A 123 -5.46 -6.81 -15.01
C MET A 123 -5.22 -7.28 -13.57
N MET A 124 -6.06 -8.18 -13.10
CA MET A 124 -5.84 -8.91 -11.85
C MET A 124 -4.89 -10.08 -12.08
N TYR A 125 -4.33 -10.61 -11.01
CA TYR A 125 -3.39 -11.72 -11.09
C TYR A 125 -3.44 -12.56 -9.80
N SER A 126 -2.83 -13.73 -9.85
CA SER A 126 -2.50 -14.58 -8.70
C SER A 126 -1.02 -14.91 -8.69
N MET A 127 -0.50 -15.26 -7.52
CA MET A 127 0.85 -15.81 -7.39
C MET A 127 0.75 -17.26 -6.89
N ALA A 128 1.50 -18.15 -7.52
CA ALA A 128 1.68 -19.53 -7.07
C ALA A 128 3.17 -19.73 -6.75
N GLY A 129 3.56 -19.45 -5.50
CA GLY A 129 4.98 -19.25 -5.16
C GLY A 129 5.51 -18.02 -5.90
N ASP A 130 6.54 -18.19 -6.69
CA ASP A 130 7.19 -17.20 -7.57
C ASP A 130 6.67 -17.25 -9.02
N ILE A 131 5.56 -17.91 -9.27
CA ILE A 131 4.93 -17.94 -10.60
C ILE A 131 3.84 -16.88 -10.65
N PHE A 132 3.99 -15.89 -11.53
CA PHE A 132 2.97 -14.88 -11.79
C PHE A 132 1.93 -15.41 -12.79
N LEU A 133 0.66 -15.36 -12.41
CA LEU A 133 -0.47 -15.85 -13.18
C LEU A 133 -1.47 -14.70 -13.44
N PRO A 134 -1.49 -14.09 -14.62
CA PRO A 134 -2.52 -13.12 -15.01
C PRO A 134 -3.91 -13.76 -14.94
N ASP A 135 -4.95 -12.96 -14.61
CA ASP A 135 -6.34 -13.45 -14.67
C ASP A 135 -6.67 -13.90 -16.09
N PRO A 136 -6.97 -15.20 -16.33
CA PRO A 136 -7.23 -15.72 -17.67
C PRO A 136 -8.50 -15.13 -18.32
N ARG A 137 -9.34 -14.46 -17.53
CA ARG A 137 -10.54 -13.78 -18.02
C ARG A 137 -10.24 -12.37 -18.52
N PHE A 138 -9.07 -11.84 -18.17
CA PHE A 138 -8.68 -10.52 -18.64
C PHE A 138 -8.37 -10.56 -20.15
N LYS A 139 -9.04 -9.68 -20.88
CA LYS A 139 -8.77 -9.47 -22.29
C LYS A 139 -8.03 -8.14 -22.44
N MET A 140 -6.87 -8.18 -23.09
CA MET A 140 -6.15 -6.94 -23.41
C MET A 140 -7.07 -6.04 -24.23
N PRO A 141 -7.22 -4.75 -23.84
CA PRO A 141 -7.96 -3.81 -24.68
C PRO A 141 -7.29 -3.72 -26.06
N GLU A 142 -8.08 -3.66 -27.11
CA GLU A 142 -7.57 -3.36 -28.44
C GLU A 142 -6.89 -1.98 -28.42
N GLU A 143 -5.68 -1.89 -28.93
CA GLU A 143 -5.02 -0.59 -29.07
C GLU A 143 -5.87 0.27 -30.00
N GLU A 144 -6.51 1.31 -29.47
CA GLU A 144 -7.05 2.37 -30.31
C GLU A 144 -5.86 2.91 -31.10
N ALA A 145 -5.86 2.71 -32.42
CA ALA A 145 -4.81 3.15 -33.33
C ALA A 145 -4.55 4.65 -33.10
N VAL A 146 -3.51 4.94 -32.33
CA VAL A 146 -3.09 6.32 -32.11
C VAL A 146 -2.26 6.70 -33.30
N GLU A 147 -2.74 7.63 -34.12
CA GLU A 147 -1.85 8.44 -34.95
C GLU A 147 -0.75 8.98 -34.04
N ILE A 148 0.46 8.50 -34.23
CA ILE A 148 1.64 8.96 -33.49
C ILE A 148 1.94 10.37 -33.99
N VAL A 149 1.26 11.35 -33.40
CA VAL A 149 1.74 12.73 -33.42
C VAL A 149 2.91 12.74 -32.44
N SER A 150 4.11 12.49 -32.94
CA SER A 150 5.34 12.72 -32.18
C SER A 150 5.35 14.19 -31.74
N PRO A 151 5.28 14.49 -30.43
CA PRO A 151 5.64 15.83 -30.00
C PRO A 151 7.15 15.93 -30.16
N ALA A 152 7.59 16.71 -31.14
CA ALA A 152 8.95 17.19 -31.19
C ALA A 152 9.17 17.98 -29.89
N VAL A 153 9.86 17.36 -28.93
CA VAL A 153 10.35 18.04 -27.73
C VAL A 153 11.47 18.97 -28.19
N GLU A 154 11.13 20.22 -28.45
CA GLU A 154 12.11 21.30 -28.52
C GLU A 154 12.77 21.43 -27.15
N ILE A 155 13.97 20.90 -27.04
CA ILE A 155 14.88 21.15 -25.90
C ILE A 155 15.33 22.60 -26.02
N ASN A 156 14.62 23.51 -25.41
CA ASN A 156 15.06 24.89 -25.27
C ASN A 156 16.20 25.00 -24.26
N GLN A 157 17.27 25.62 -24.71
CA GLN A 157 18.58 25.82 -24.13
C GLN A 157 18.57 26.57 -22.77
N PRO A 158 19.68 26.59 -22.04
CA PRO A 158 19.75 27.00 -20.63
C PRO A 158 19.62 28.51 -20.48
N VAL A 159 18.73 28.93 -19.60
CA VAL A 159 18.58 30.32 -19.17
C VAL A 159 19.78 30.72 -18.31
N LYS A 160 20.47 31.76 -18.77
CA LYS A 160 21.60 32.43 -18.12
C LYS A 160 21.25 32.88 -16.69
N LYS A 161 22.17 32.59 -15.80
CA LYS A 161 22.24 33.16 -14.45
C LYS A 161 22.39 34.69 -14.51
N GLU A 162 21.41 35.42 -14.06
CA GLU A 162 21.58 36.81 -13.64
C GLU A 162 21.72 36.86 -12.10
N LYS A 163 22.85 37.47 -11.70
CA LYS A 163 23.19 37.85 -10.33
C LYS A 163 22.40 39.13 -10.01
N SER A 164 21.65 39.17 -8.93
CA SER A 164 21.37 40.44 -8.23
C SER A 164 21.41 40.21 -6.71
N SER A 165 22.44 40.72 -6.17
CA SER A 165 22.70 41.55 -5.00
C SER A 165 21.65 41.59 -3.90
N SER A 166 22.11 41.16 -2.73
CA SER A 166 21.54 41.41 -1.42
C SER A 166 21.48 42.90 -1.07
N PRO A 167 20.59 43.29 -0.17
CA PRO A 167 21.02 44.21 0.92
C PRO A 167 20.79 43.60 2.31
N LYS A 168 21.78 43.78 3.13
CA LYS A 168 21.76 43.65 4.59
C LYS A 168 20.92 44.76 5.20
N HIS A 169 20.09 44.45 6.19
CA HIS A 169 19.78 45.29 7.36
C HIS A 169 19.26 44.37 8.45
N SER A 170 19.95 44.25 9.50
CA SER A 170 20.09 44.91 10.79
C SER A 170 18.97 44.54 11.77
N SER A 171 19.42 43.78 12.80
CA SER A 171 19.11 43.86 14.24
C SER A 171 17.71 44.29 14.70
N GLY A 172 17.07 43.36 15.39
CA GLY A 172 15.93 43.66 16.26
C GLY A 172 15.76 42.53 17.27
N SER A 173 16.43 42.66 18.43
CA SER A 173 16.18 41.86 19.61
C SER A 173 14.82 42.20 20.19
N SER A 174 13.96 41.19 20.35
CA SER A 174 12.85 41.26 21.31
C SER A 174 12.67 39.93 22.01
N SER A 175 13.03 39.93 23.25
CA SER A 175 12.71 38.94 24.26
C SER A 175 11.19 38.75 24.38
N THR A 176 10.70 37.57 24.16
CA THR A 176 9.34 37.21 24.56
C THR A 176 9.32 35.86 25.28
N LYS A 177 9.11 35.99 26.57
CA LYS A 177 8.55 35.07 27.58
C LYS A 177 8.37 33.61 27.16
N ARG A 178 9.20 32.76 27.75
CA ARG A 178 8.94 31.35 27.99
C ARG A 178 7.63 31.21 28.77
N THR A 179 6.54 30.92 28.10
CA THR A 179 5.37 30.32 28.74
C THR A 179 5.66 28.85 28.96
N ASN A 180 5.80 28.52 30.19
CA ASN A 180 5.93 27.19 30.75
C ASN A 180 4.65 26.39 30.42
N ARG A 181 4.61 25.68 29.28
CA ARG A 181 3.60 24.64 29.04
C ARG A 181 4.01 23.42 29.84
N GLN A 182 3.46 23.33 31.04
CA GLN A 182 3.36 22.07 31.77
C GLN A 182 2.74 21.04 30.82
N SER A 183 3.55 20.09 30.39
CA SER A 183 3.07 18.87 29.75
C SER A 183 2.32 18.08 30.81
N SER A 184 1.00 18.22 30.81
CA SER A 184 0.11 17.30 31.52
C SER A 184 0.39 15.90 30.97
N LYS A 185 0.97 15.02 31.78
CA LYS A 185 1.09 13.60 31.48
C LYS A 185 -0.30 13.08 31.15
N PRO A 186 -0.51 12.41 30.00
CA PRO A 186 -1.82 11.82 29.71
C PRO A 186 -2.15 10.81 30.82
N ASP A 187 -3.34 10.96 31.36
CA ASP A 187 -3.90 10.11 32.41
C ASP A 187 -3.80 8.63 31.96
N ARG A 188 -3.06 7.84 32.76
CA ARG A 188 -2.83 6.42 32.47
C ARG A 188 -4.08 5.55 32.64
N SER A 189 -5.16 6.12 33.20
CA SER A 189 -6.39 5.39 33.52
C SER A 189 -7.23 4.97 32.33
N HIS A 190 -6.93 5.50 31.11
CA HIS A 190 -7.77 5.28 29.93
C HIS A 190 -7.07 4.55 28.77
N ARG A 191 -5.89 3.95 29.01
CA ARG A 191 -5.23 3.15 27.97
C ARG A 191 -5.90 1.79 27.82
N ILE A 192 -6.17 1.42 26.56
CA ILE A 192 -6.66 0.08 26.22
C ILE A 192 -5.49 -0.89 26.38
N SER A 193 -5.71 -1.95 27.16
CA SER A 193 -4.77 -3.06 27.34
C SER A 193 -5.07 -4.21 26.37
N SER A 194 -4.12 -5.13 26.18
CA SER A 194 -4.35 -6.36 25.42
C SER A 194 -5.48 -7.20 26.02
N ALA A 195 -5.64 -7.19 27.34
CA ALA A 195 -6.74 -7.85 28.04
C ALA A 195 -8.10 -7.21 27.69
N SER A 196 -8.17 -5.88 27.60
CA SER A 196 -9.38 -5.16 27.17
C SER A 196 -9.77 -5.49 25.72
N VAL A 197 -8.77 -5.58 24.82
CA VAL A 197 -9.00 -5.98 23.43
C VAL A 197 -9.56 -7.41 23.37
N ARG A 198 -8.95 -8.35 24.09
CA ARG A 198 -9.40 -9.74 24.19
C ARG A 198 -10.83 -9.83 24.72
N SER A 199 -11.15 -9.13 25.82
CA SER A 199 -12.48 -9.08 26.40
C SER A 199 -13.52 -8.55 25.41
N SER A 200 -13.19 -7.49 24.67
CA SER A 200 -14.07 -6.91 23.63
C SER A 200 -14.35 -7.88 22.49
N ILE A 201 -13.35 -8.68 22.07
CA ILE A 201 -13.53 -9.71 21.06
C ILE A 201 -14.49 -10.78 21.58
N LEU A 202 -14.26 -11.32 22.76
CA LEU A 202 -15.07 -12.39 23.34
C LEU A 202 -16.53 -11.98 23.57
N GLN A 203 -16.76 -10.70 23.89
CA GLN A 203 -18.12 -10.18 24.10
C GLN A 203 -18.87 -9.84 22.83
N HIS A 204 -18.17 -9.46 21.77
CA HIS A 204 -18.81 -8.83 20.61
C HIS A 204 -18.53 -9.50 19.27
N ALA A 205 -17.61 -10.47 19.20
CA ALA A 205 -17.34 -11.22 17.99
C ALA A 205 -18.26 -12.42 17.87
N GLU A 206 -18.88 -12.55 16.71
CA GLU A 206 -19.60 -13.77 16.30
C GLU A 206 -18.57 -14.75 15.71
N LEU A 207 -18.01 -15.61 16.54
CA LEU A 207 -17.07 -16.65 16.14
C LEU A 207 -17.79 -17.92 15.65
N PRO A 208 -17.27 -18.62 14.65
CA PRO A 208 -15.98 -18.43 14.00
C PRO A 208 -15.96 -17.30 12.94
N MET A 209 -14.83 -16.61 12.80
CA MET A 209 -14.62 -15.65 11.71
C MET A 209 -13.14 -15.59 11.28
N SER A 210 -12.90 -15.15 10.03
CA SER A 210 -11.53 -15.03 9.55
C SER A 210 -10.74 -13.95 10.32
N VAL A 211 -9.41 -14.13 10.42
CA VAL A 211 -8.50 -13.16 11.04
C VAL A 211 -8.65 -11.77 10.41
N GLN A 212 -8.79 -11.71 9.09
CA GLN A 212 -8.98 -10.46 8.36
C GLN A 212 -10.30 -9.78 8.74
N LYS A 213 -11.40 -10.54 8.77
CA LYS A 213 -12.72 -10.03 9.17
C LYS A 213 -12.68 -9.50 10.59
N LEU A 214 -12.14 -10.26 11.55
CA LEU A 214 -12.03 -9.82 12.95
C LEU A 214 -11.19 -8.54 13.07
N SER A 215 -10.04 -8.47 12.42
CA SER A 215 -9.21 -7.26 12.44
C SER A 215 -9.92 -6.02 11.88
N THR A 216 -10.83 -6.21 10.93
CA THR A 216 -11.60 -5.12 10.33
C THR A 216 -12.73 -4.63 11.25
N TYR A 217 -13.35 -5.55 11.99
CA TYR A 217 -14.42 -5.20 12.91
C TYR A 217 -13.93 -4.76 14.30
N LEU A 218 -12.67 -5.04 14.63
CA LEU A 218 -12.09 -4.74 15.96
C LEU A 218 -12.27 -3.28 16.42
N PRO A 219 -12.08 -2.25 15.59
CA PRO A 219 -12.33 -0.86 15.97
C PRO A 219 -13.77 -0.63 16.46
N LYS A 220 -14.76 -1.22 15.78
CA LYS A 220 -16.17 -1.12 16.18
C LYS A 220 -16.48 -1.88 17.49
N MET A 221 -15.81 -3.01 17.70
CA MET A 221 -15.95 -3.77 18.95
C MET A 221 -15.38 -3.01 20.14
N ILE A 222 -14.22 -2.38 19.96
CA ILE A 222 -13.59 -1.52 20.97
C ILE A 222 -14.47 -0.30 21.25
N GLU A 223 -15.00 0.36 20.23
CA GLU A 223 -15.92 1.50 20.37
C GLU A 223 -17.16 1.10 21.15
N LYS A 224 -17.75 -0.06 20.87
CA LYS A 224 -18.91 -0.59 21.58
C LYS A 224 -18.61 -0.91 23.05
N ALA A 225 -17.40 -1.45 23.33
CA ALA A 225 -17.01 -1.84 24.68
C ALA A 225 -16.55 -0.66 25.54
N THR A 226 -15.95 0.37 24.94
CA THR A 226 -15.28 1.46 25.67
C THR A 226 -15.87 2.85 25.42
N GLY A 227 -16.75 2.99 24.44
CA GLY A 227 -17.26 4.27 23.97
C GLY A 227 -16.24 5.11 23.17
N ARG A 228 -15.02 4.61 22.97
CA ARG A 228 -13.93 5.32 22.28
C ARG A 228 -13.79 4.85 20.84
N LYS A 229 -13.88 5.79 19.91
CA LYS A 229 -13.58 5.53 18.49
C LYS A 229 -12.07 5.51 18.27
N MET A 230 -11.55 4.38 17.82
CA MET A 230 -10.12 4.18 17.62
C MET A 230 -9.85 3.50 16.28
N SER A 231 -8.74 3.88 15.65
CA SER A 231 -8.22 3.19 14.48
C SER A 231 -7.46 1.90 14.87
N LYS A 232 -7.22 1.02 13.90
CA LYS A 232 -6.40 -0.19 14.09
C LYS A 232 -4.98 0.14 14.59
N ALA A 233 -4.40 1.25 14.15
CA ALA A 233 -3.08 1.70 14.53
C ALA A 233 -3.04 2.14 16.00
N GLU A 234 -4.03 2.90 16.44
CA GLU A 234 -4.15 3.34 17.83
C GLU A 234 -4.37 2.15 18.78
N ILE A 235 -5.23 1.19 18.40
CA ILE A 235 -5.44 -0.03 19.18
C ILE A 235 -4.12 -0.81 19.33
N ARG A 236 -3.33 -0.97 18.25
CA ARG A 236 -2.02 -1.63 18.32
C ARG A 236 -1.05 -0.91 19.25
N SER A 237 -0.99 0.42 19.13
CA SER A 237 -0.10 1.26 19.93
C SER A 237 -0.47 1.22 21.40
N GLU A 238 -1.74 1.44 21.76
CA GLU A 238 -2.20 1.50 23.14
C GLU A 238 -2.15 0.13 23.83
N ALA A 239 -2.55 -0.95 23.13
CA ALA A 239 -2.53 -2.30 23.67
C ALA A 239 -1.12 -2.94 23.71
N GLY A 240 -0.10 -2.24 23.23
CA GLY A 240 1.28 -2.72 23.27
C GLY A 240 1.57 -3.85 22.27
N PHE A 241 0.79 -3.96 21.20
CA PHE A 241 0.99 -5.02 20.19
C PHE A 241 2.18 -4.76 19.25
N GLY A 242 2.63 -3.50 19.12
CA GLY A 242 3.76 -3.13 18.28
C GLY A 242 3.49 -3.46 16.80
N ASN A 243 4.51 -3.99 16.12
CA ASN A 243 4.45 -4.33 14.69
C ASN A 243 3.98 -5.77 14.40
N ARG A 244 3.51 -6.50 15.42
CA ARG A 244 3.04 -7.88 15.25
C ARG A 244 1.86 -7.95 14.26
N SER A 245 1.78 -9.02 13.48
CA SER A 245 0.63 -9.30 12.61
C SER A 245 -0.63 -9.59 13.43
N TRP A 246 -1.82 -9.43 12.84
CA TRP A 246 -3.07 -9.76 13.55
C TRP A 246 -3.18 -11.25 13.90
N ILE A 247 -2.58 -12.13 13.08
CA ILE A 247 -2.50 -13.56 13.40
C ILE A 247 -1.70 -13.78 14.68
N GLU A 248 -0.52 -13.17 14.82
CA GLU A 248 0.31 -13.28 16.02
C GLU A 248 -0.37 -12.66 17.25
N ILE A 249 -1.04 -11.51 17.06
CA ILE A 249 -1.78 -10.86 18.15
C ILE A 249 -2.88 -11.78 18.68
N PHE A 250 -3.71 -12.34 17.78
CA PHE A 250 -4.82 -13.21 18.18
C PHE A 250 -4.34 -14.59 18.65
N SER A 251 -3.25 -15.14 18.09
CA SER A 251 -2.61 -16.35 18.61
C SER A 251 -2.12 -16.16 20.05
N GLY A 252 -1.60 -14.97 20.37
CA GLY A 252 -1.16 -14.63 21.72
C GLY A 252 -2.30 -14.46 22.74
N MET A 253 -3.56 -14.50 22.30
CA MET A 253 -4.74 -14.44 23.17
C MET A 253 -5.28 -15.83 23.57
N SER A 254 -4.56 -16.91 23.22
CA SER A 254 -4.84 -18.27 23.69
C SER A 254 -4.86 -18.31 25.26
N PRO A 255 -5.70 -19.15 25.90
CA PRO A 255 -6.53 -20.21 25.28
C PRO A 255 -7.92 -19.76 24.80
N ASP A 256 -8.35 -18.52 25.00
CA ASP A 256 -9.71 -18.09 24.74
C ASP A 256 -10.01 -17.92 23.23
N LEU A 257 -8.98 -17.64 22.45
CA LEU A 257 -9.05 -17.58 21.00
C LEU A 257 -8.08 -18.60 20.39
N VAL A 258 -8.59 -19.47 19.55
CA VAL A 258 -7.80 -20.48 18.83
C VAL A 258 -7.84 -20.16 17.34
N ILE A 259 -6.68 -20.20 16.69
CA ILE A 259 -6.60 -20.04 15.24
C ILE A 259 -6.56 -21.40 14.59
N ASP A 260 -7.62 -21.70 13.83
CA ASP A 260 -7.67 -22.85 12.96
C ASP A 260 -7.03 -22.48 11.60
N ARG A 261 -6.01 -23.22 11.21
CA ARG A 261 -5.26 -23.07 9.95
C ARG A 261 -5.47 -24.25 8.98
N SER A 262 -6.45 -25.08 9.24
CA SER A 262 -6.73 -26.28 8.42
C SER A 262 -7.35 -25.93 7.06
N GLY A 263 -7.94 -24.75 6.91
CA GLY A 263 -8.54 -24.26 5.68
C GLY A 263 -7.65 -23.23 4.93
N GLU A 264 -8.10 -22.82 3.76
CA GLU A 264 -7.42 -21.81 2.93
C GLU A 264 -7.28 -20.44 3.63
N VAL A 265 -8.20 -20.13 4.53
CA VAL A 265 -8.21 -18.85 5.27
C VAL A 265 -8.14 -19.15 6.76
N PRO A 266 -7.17 -18.58 7.50
CA PRO A 266 -7.08 -18.73 8.95
C PRO A 266 -8.35 -18.24 9.64
N MET A 267 -9.00 -19.13 10.40
CA MET A 267 -10.22 -18.83 11.14
C MET A 267 -9.95 -18.71 12.64
N ILE A 268 -10.61 -17.76 13.28
CA ILE A 268 -10.57 -17.60 14.73
C ILE A 268 -11.80 -18.29 15.30
N MET A 269 -11.55 -19.20 16.21
CA MET A 269 -12.53 -19.97 16.96
C MET A 269 -12.55 -19.49 18.41
N ALA A 270 -13.70 -19.59 19.05
CA ALA A 270 -13.71 -19.50 20.52
C ALA A 270 -12.99 -20.71 21.09
N GLY A 271 -12.03 -20.47 21.97
CA GLY A 271 -11.39 -21.53 22.74
C GLY A 271 -12.38 -22.18 23.71
N ASN A 272 -12.14 -23.43 24.07
CA ASN A 272 -12.94 -24.09 25.11
C ASN A 272 -12.69 -23.41 26.45
N LEU A 273 -13.61 -22.56 26.88
CA LEU A 273 -13.72 -22.13 28.27
C LEU A 273 -14.14 -23.38 29.09
N LYS A 274 -13.16 -24.09 29.65
CA LYS A 274 -13.42 -25.08 30.70
C LYS A 274 -13.53 -24.36 32.06
#